data_952de2907a8b006284e4b5a76db53795
#
_entry.id   952de2907a8b006284e4b5a76db53795
#
_cell.length_a   1.000
_cell.length_b   1.000
_cell.length_c   1.000
_cell.angle_alpha   90.00
_cell.angle_beta   90.00
_cell.angle_gamma   90.00
#
_symmetry.space_group_name_H-M   'P 1'
#
loop_
_entity.id
_entity.type
_entity.pdbx_description
1 polymer ?
#
loop_
_entity_poly.entity_id
_entity_poly.type
_entity_poly.pdbx_seq_one_letter_code
_entity_poly.pdbx_strand_id
1 'polypeptide(L)'
;MKVSTFTINGTKDDEIELPLVFSTSFRKDLIFKSFTKLNSHKFQPQGRHPTAGMDVVARSNDPPTGQGRSRIAKMRGGGGGRQGEAGGVASVRGGRQAHPPKVQKVIFKKLNKKENKLALCSAIAATQSKEIIEARGHKVEKLRTFPIVISNDIESVTKTKEVIKILESLNLMQDVNRLKSRKARTGKSSLRGRSTKIGKS
;
A
#
# COMPACT_ATOMS: atom_id res chain seq x y z
N MET A 1 19.60 21.39 -17.41
CA MET A 1 19.04 22.35 -16.43
C MET A 1 20.04 22.49 -15.30
N LYS A 2 20.46 23.74 -14.98
CA LYS A 2 21.41 24.01 -13.91
C LYS A 2 20.69 24.30 -12.60
N VAL A 3 21.20 23.78 -11.49
CA VAL A 3 20.68 23.99 -10.15
C VAL A 3 21.83 24.23 -9.18
N SER A 4 21.64 25.21 -8.28
CA SER A 4 22.64 25.52 -7.26
C SER A 4 22.69 24.42 -6.20
N THR A 5 23.87 23.99 -5.82
CA THR A 5 24.09 23.11 -4.67
C THR A 5 24.05 23.92 -3.37
N PHE A 6 23.75 23.26 -2.27
CA PHE A 6 23.78 23.84 -0.93
C PHE A 6 24.85 23.14 -0.10
N THR A 7 25.62 23.93 0.64
CA THR A 7 26.55 23.40 1.65
C THR A 7 25.76 22.88 2.88
N ILE A 8 26.42 22.19 3.77
CA ILE A 8 25.87 21.75 5.07
C ILE A 8 25.28 22.94 5.88
N ASN A 9 25.83 24.11 5.73
CA ASN A 9 25.37 25.31 6.43
C ASN A 9 24.18 26.03 5.76
N GLY A 10 23.69 25.51 4.63
CA GLY A 10 22.57 26.09 3.89
C GLY A 10 22.95 27.28 3.00
N THR A 11 24.26 27.58 2.82
CA THR A 11 24.70 28.56 1.85
C THR A 11 24.72 27.95 0.45
N LYS A 12 24.46 28.79 -0.56
CA LYS A 12 24.58 28.36 -1.95
C LYS A 12 26.05 28.18 -2.31
N ASP A 13 26.30 27.11 -2.99
CA ASP A 13 27.60 26.72 -3.54
C ASP A 13 27.54 26.70 -5.08
N ASP A 14 28.34 25.87 -5.70
CA ASP A 14 28.46 25.75 -7.14
C ASP A 14 27.15 25.33 -7.83
N GLU A 15 27.03 25.70 -9.11
CA GLU A 15 25.92 25.21 -9.95
C GLU A 15 26.32 23.91 -10.65
N ILE A 16 25.43 22.92 -10.53
CA ILE A 16 25.59 21.65 -11.22
C ILE A 16 24.53 21.46 -12.30
N GLU A 17 24.87 20.73 -13.35
CA GLU A 17 23.92 20.32 -14.37
C GLU A 17 23.22 19.04 -13.95
N LEU A 18 21.86 19.09 -13.92
CA LEU A 18 21.06 17.93 -13.55
C LEU A 18 21.12 16.85 -14.63
N PRO A 19 21.14 15.57 -14.23
CA PRO A 19 21.07 14.43 -15.15
C PRO A 19 19.81 14.45 -16.02
N LEU A 20 19.88 13.83 -17.21
CA LEU A 20 18.75 13.71 -18.16
C LEU A 20 17.47 13.09 -17.57
N VAL A 21 17.57 12.37 -16.45
CA VAL A 21 16.43 11.79 -15.74
C VAL A 21 15.41 12.86 -15.34
N PHE A 22 15.87 14.05 -14.97
CA PHE A 22 15.00 15.17 -14.58
C PHE A 22 14.23 15.80 -15.75
N SER A 23 14.63 15.56 -17.00
CA SER A 23 13.89 16.00 -18.19
C SER A 23 12.76 15.05 -18.60
N THR A 24 12.57 13.93 -17.87
CA THR A 24 11.51 12.95 -18.15
C THR A 24 10.14 13.54 -17.80
N SER A 25 9.16 13.32 -18.67
CA SER A 25 7.79 13.76 -18.41
C SER A 25 7.17 13.07 -17.19
N PHE A 26 6.38 13.82 -16.42
CA PHE A 26 5.67 13.28 -15.26
C PHE A 26 4.52 12.36 -15.71
N ARG A 27 4.62 11.06 -15.39
CA ARG A 27 3.66 10.01 -15.74
C ARG A 27 3.09 9.36 -14.48
N LYS A 28 2.05 9.99 -13.91
CA LYS A 28 1.35 9.52 -12.71
C LYS A 28 0.79 8.10 -12.87
N ASP A 29 0.30 7.77 -14.06
CA ASP A 29 -0.24 6.45 -14.43
C ASP A 29 0.80 5.34 -14.24
N LEU A 30 2.02 5.53 -14.75
CA LEU A 30 3.09 4.55 -14.63
C LEU A 30 3.59 4.41 -13.19
N ILE A 31 3.72 5.52 -12.48
CA ILE A 31 4.12 5.53 -11.07
C ILE A 31 3.10 4.73 -10.24
N PHE A 32 1.81 4.99 -10.42
CA PHE A 32 0.75 4.28 -9.71
C PHE A 32 0.72 2.79 -10.06
N LYS A 33 0.87 2.44 -11.34
CA LYS A 33 0.93 1.05 -11.82
C LYS A 33 2.12 0.31 -11.19
N SER A 34 3.30 0.93 -11.21
CA SER A 34 4.51 0.37 -10.62
C SER A 34 4.35 0.19 -9.11
N PHE A 35 3.92 1.21 -8.39
CA PHE A 35 3.67 1.15 -6.96
C PHE A 35 2.68 0.04 -6.58
N THR A 36 1.54 -0.05 -7.28
CA THR A 36 0.52 -1.07 -7.00
C THR A 36 1.05 -2.49 -7.21
N LYS A 37 1.86 -2.70 -8.26
CA LYS A 37 2.47 -4.00 -8.53
C LYS A 37 3.52 -4.36 -7.47
N LEU A 38 4.44 -3.45 -7.15
CA LEU A 38 5.46 -3.67 -6.11
C LEU A 38 4.85 -3.86 -4.72
N ASN A 39 3.80 -3.09 -4.39
CA ASN A 39 3.12 -3.25 -3.11
C ASN A 39 2.44 -4.62 -2.96
N SER A 40 2.03 -5.25 -4.07
CA SER A 40 1.46 -6.60 -4.03
C SER A 40 2.43 -7.66 -3.50
N HIS A 41 3.74 -7.42 -3.59
CA HIS A 41 4.78 -8.33 -3.09
C HIS A 41 4.87 -8.37 -1.55
N LYS A 42 4.26 -7.42 -0.86
CA LYS A 42 4.18 -7.37 0.60
C LYS A 42 3.05 -8.24 1.17
N PHE A 43 2.15 -8.72 0.33
CA PHE A 43 1.00 -9.49 0.77
C PHE A 43 1.32 -10.98 0.82
N GLN A 44 0.91 -11.59 1.92
CA GLN A 44 1.03 -13.03 2.12
C GLN A 44 -0.19 -13.75 1.52
N PRO A 45 -0.01 -14.90 0.86
CA PRO A 45 -1.12 -15.77 0.46
C PRO A 45 -2.00 -16.12 1.66
N GLN A 46 -3.30 -16.03 1.47
CA GLN A 46 -4.30 -16.37 2.48
C GLN A 46 -5.26 -17.39 1.92
N GLY A 47 -5.58 -18.37 2.71
CA GLY A 47 -6.55 -19.40 2.38
C GLY A 47 -7.25 -19.91 3.61
N ARG A 48 -8.23 -20.76 3.39
CA ARG A 48 -8.90 -21.53 4.43
C ARG A 48 -8.93 -23.00 4.01
N HIS A 49 -9.36 -23.86 4.90
CA HIS A 49 -9.55 -25.28 4.59
C HIS A 49 -10.46 -25.42 3.35
N PRO A 50 -10.05 -26.14 2.30
CA PRO A 50 -10.78 -26.18 1.02
C PRO A 50 -12.22 -26.68 1.14
N THR A 51 -12.44 -27.68 1.98
CA THR A 51 -13.73 -28.35 2.18
C THR A 51 -14.49 -27.85 3.42
N ALA A 52 -14.01 -26.78 4.07
CA ALA A 52 -14.65 -26.23 5.27
C ALA A 52 -16.13 -25.93 5.05
N GLY A 53 -16.99 -26.55 5.84
CA GLY A 53 -18.45 -26.47 5.73
C GLY A 53 -19.07 -27.41 4.70
N MET A 54 -18.28 -28.25 4.02
CA MET A 54 -18.76 -29.31 3.11
C MET A 54 -18.55 -30.70 3.67
N ASP A 55 -17.68 -30.89 4.67
CA ASP A 55 -17.36 -32.16 5.33
C ASP A 55 -18.49 -32.53 6.35
N VAL A 56 -19.74 -32.53 5.88
CA VAL A 56 -20.91 -32.84 6.68
C VAL A 56 -21.79 -33.87 5.96
N VAL A 57 -22.41 -34.75 6.72
CA VAL A 57 -23.36 -35.74 6.19
C VAL A 57 -24.67 -35.03 5.90
N ALA A 58 -24.76 -34.36 4.76
CA ALA A 58 -26.01 -33.71 4.34
C ALA A 58 -26.42 -34.21 2.95
N ARG A 59 -27.65 -34.59 2.79
CA ARG A 59 -28.22 -35.08 1.52
C ARG A 59 -29.55 -34.40 1.23
N SER A 60 -29.79 -34.10 -0.04
CA SER A 60 -31.11 -33.70 -0.52
C SER A 60 -32.06 -34.88 -0.60
N ASN A 61 -33.35 -34.60 -0.65
CA ASN A 61 -34.35 -35.64 -0.88
C ASN A 61 -34.48 -36.00 -2.36
N ASP A 62 -34.62 -37.27 -2.67
CA ASP A 62 -34.94 -37.79 -3.98
C ASP A 62 -36.34 -38.45 -3.95
N PRO A 63 -37.24 -38.18 -4.91
CA PRO A 63 -37.18 -37.11 -5.93
C PRO A 63 -37.34 -35.72 -5.31
N PRO A 64 -36.68 -34.69 -5.88
CA PRO A 64 -36.66 -33.38 -5.26
C PRO A 64 -37.92 -32.53 -5.49
N THR A 65 -38.79 -32.91 -6.42
CA THR A 65 -39.96 -32.12 -6.83
C THR A 65 -41.27 -32.89 -6.70
N GLY A 66 -42.37 -32.18 -6.49
CA GLY A 66 -43.73 -32.75 -6.51
C GLY A 66 -44.16 -33.40 -5.20
N GLN A 67 -43.32 -33.49 -4.17
CA GLN A 67 -43.66 -34.20 -2.90
C GLN A 67 -43.69 -33.27 -1.67
N GLY A 68 -43.73 -31.94 -1.85
CA GLY A 68 -43.73 -30.97 -0.75
C GLY A 68 -42.46 -30.97 0.13
N ARG A 69 -41.40 -31.69 -0.26
CA ARG A 69 -40.14 -31.77 0.48
C ARG A 69 -39.13 -30.74 0.03
N SER A 70 -38.37 -30.21 0.99
CA SER A 70 -37.29 -29.27 0.69
C SER A 70 -36.20 -29.92 -0.15
N ARG A 71 -35.72 -29.23 -1.18
CA ARG A 71 -34.57 -29.64 -2.01
C ARG A 71 -33.21 -29.36 -1.37
N ILE A 72 -33.17 -28.49 -0.36
CA ILE A 72 -31.89 -28.12 0.28
C ILE A 72 -31.36 -29.36 1.03
N ALA A 73 -30.05 -29.58 0.92
CA ALA A 73 -29.42 -30.70 1.62
C ALA A 73 -29.55 -30.52 3.13
N LYS A 74 -30.06 -31.58 3.78
CA LYS A 74 -30.25 -31.63 5.23
C LYS A 74 -29.31 -32.62 5.87
N MET A 75 -28.85 -32.31 7.07
CA MET A 75 -27.96 -33.16 7.85
C MET A 75 -28.71 -34.42 8.29
N ARG A 76 -28.13 -35.59 8.02
CA ARG A 76 -28.61 -36.89 8.38
C ARG A 76 -27.57 -37.59 9.25
N GLY A 77 -27.95 -38.01 10.44
CA GLY A 77 -27.07 -38.73 11.37
C GLY A 77 -26.19 -37.77 12.22
N GLY A 78 -25.52 -38.39 13.17
CA GLY A 78 -24.67 -37.66 14.14
C GLY A 78 -25.52 -37.09 15.28
N GLY A 79 -25.46 -37.70 16.44
CA GLY A 79 -26.04 -37.15 17.68
C GLY A 79 -25.50 -35.70 17.87
N GLY A 80 -26.28 -34.83 18.47
CA GLY A 80 -25.84 -33.47 18.76
C GLY A 80 -26.81 -32.35 18.37
N GLY A 81 -28.08 -32.67 18.15
CA GLY A 81 -29.13 -31.67 18.02
C GLY A 81 -29.21 -30.91 16.70
N ARG A 82 -28.35 -31.25 15.70
CA ARG A 82 -28.36 -30.63 14.38
C ARG A 82 -29.01 -31.46 13.27
N GLN A 83 -29.64 -32.55 13.62
CA GLN A 83 -30.35 -33.39 12.67
C GLN A 83 -31.50 -32.61 12.01
N GLY A 84 -31.60 -32.70 10.70
CA GLY A 84 -32.63 -31.98 9.93
C GLY A 84 -32.29 -30.51 9.60
N GLU A 85 -31.22 -29.91 10.16
CA GLU A 85 -30.74 -28.63 9.73
C GLU A 85 -30.14 -28.68 8.31
N ALA A 86 -30.21 -27.59 7.57
CA ALA A 86 -29.53 -27.49 6.29
C ALA A 86 -28.02 -27.50 6.49
N GLY A 87 -27.31 -28.27 5.66
CA GLY A 87 -25.84 -28.38 5.74
C GLY A 87 -25.16 -28.48 4.37
N GLY A 88 -23.88 -28.22 4.32
CA GLY A 88 -23.08 -28.35 3.10
C GLY A 88 -23.32 -27.31 2.00
N VAL A 89 -24.23 -26.37 2.21
CA VAL A 89 -24.58 -25.32 1.25
C VAL A 89 -24.14 -23.95 1.76
N ALA A 90 -24.09 -22.98 0.85
CA ALA A 90 -23.78 -21.59 1.23
C ALA A 90 -24.95 -20.98 2.03
N SER A 91 -24.66 -19.96 2.83
CA SER A 91 -25.63 -19.17 3.60
C SER A 91 -26.34 -19.87 4.76
N VAL A 92 -26.03 -21.12 5.04
CA VAL A 92 -26.56 -21.83 6.22
C VAL A 92 -25.56 -21.78 7.39
N ARG A 93 -26.05 -21.99 8.61
CA ARG A 93 -25.19 -22.05 9.80
C ARG A 93 -24.20 -23.22 9.69
N GLY A 94 -22.90 -22.90 9.78
CA GLY A 94 -21.82 -23.88 9.61
C GLY A 94 -21.66 -24.42 8.19
N GLY A 95 -22.29 -23.79 7.20
CA GLY A 95 -22.15 -24.14 5.80
C GLY A 95 -20.88 -23.62 5.17
N ARG A 96 -20.69 -23.95 3.89
CA ARG A 96 -19.55 -23.49 3.11
C ARG A 96 -19.63 -21.98 2.85
N GLN A 97 -18.49 -21.35 2.73
CA GLN A 97 -18.42 -19.98 2.21
C GLN A 97 -18.56 -19.99 0.68
N ALA A 98 -19.38 -19.10 0.11
CA ALA A 98 -19.62 -19.07 -1.34
C ALA A 98 -18.35 -18.78 -2.14
N HIS A 99 -17.53 -17.82 -1.67
CA HIS A 99 -16.28 -17.42 -2.31
C HIS A 99 -15.13 -17.39 -1.29
N PRO A 100 -14.60 -18.56 -0.88
CA PRO A 100 -13.54 -18.60 0.11
C PRO A 100 -12.21 -18.09 -0.47
N PRO A 101 -11.35 -17.53 0.38
CA PRO A 101 -9.99 -17.22 -0.03
C PRO A 101 -9.24 -18.52 -0.35
N LYS A 102 -8.50 -18.52 -1.47
CA LYS A 102 -7.71 -19.67 -1.94
C LYS A 102 -6.24 -19.32 -1.91
N VAL A 103 -5.40 -20.24 -1.42
CA VAL A 103 -3.93 -20.08 -1.39
C VAL A 103 -3.35 -19.96 -2.80
N GLN A 104 -3.96 -20.65 -3.78
CA GLN A 104 -3.53 -20.63 -5.18
C GLN A 104 -3.75 -19.28 -5.87
N LYS A 105 -4.45 -18.33 -5.24
CA LYS A 105 -4.66 -17.00 -5.82
C LYS A 105 -3.32 -16.31 -6.06
N VAL A 106 -3.07 -15.94 -7.31
CA VAL A 106 -1.88 -15.18 -7.68
C VAL A 106 -2.00 -13.76 -7.15
N ILE A 107 -1.23 -13.45 -6.10
CA ILE A 107 -1.20 -12.13 -5.45
C ILE A 107 -0.11 -11.26 -6.06
N PHE A 108 1.06 -11.85 -6.35
CA PHE A 108 2.20 -11.16 -6.93
C PHE A 108 1.89 -10.70 -8.36
N LYS A 109 1.95 -9.40 -8.57
CA LYS A 109 1.78 -8.80 -9.89
C LYS A 109 3.15 -8.59 -10.54
N LYS A 110 3.39 -9.22 -11.67
CA LYS A 110 4.62 -9.02 -12.45
C LYS A 110 4.67 -7.59 -12.99
N LEU A 111 5.85 -7.00 -12.94
CA LEU A 111 6.14 -5.67 -13.46
C LEU A 111 7.24 -5.77 -14.52
N ASN A 112 7.02 -5.12 -15.67
CA ASN A 112 8.01 -5.07 -16.72
C ASN A 112 9.18 -4.17 -16.29
N LYS A 113 10.40 -4.62 -16.48
CA LYS A 113 11.62 -3.89 -16.09
C LYS A 113 11.68 -2.48 -16.71
N LYS A 114 11.33 -2.34 -18.00
CA LYS A 114 11.31 -1.05 -18.70
C LYS A 114 10.26 -0.09 -18.12
N GLU A 115 9.03 -0.59 -17.86
CA GLU A 115 7.98 0.21 -17.20
C GLU A 115 8.42 0.69 -15.81
N ASN A 116 9.08 -0.18 -15.04
CA ASN A 116 9.56 0.19 -13.71
C ASN A 116 10.64 1.27 -13.76
N LYS A 117 11.61 1.13 -14.66
CA LYS A 117 12.65 2.15 -14.86
C LYS A 117 12.04 3.50 -15.26
N LEU A 118 11.11 3.50 -16.21
CA LEU A 118 10.44 4.73 -16.65
C LEU A 118 9.59 5.36 -15.53
N ALA A 119 8.91 4.54 -14.73
CA ALA A 119 8.16 5.02 -13.56
C ALA A 119 9.09 5.66 -12.51
N LEU A 120 10.26 5.07 -12.29
CA LEU A 120 11.27 5.62 -11.38
C LEU A 120 11.84 6.96 -11.91
N CYS A 121 12.22 7.02 -13.17
CA CYS A 121 12.69 8.26 -13.81
C CYS A 121 11.62 9.37 -13.71
N SER A 122 10.37 9.03 -14.01
CA SER A 122 9.25 9.97 -13.89
C SER A 122 8.99 10.43 -12.44
N ALA A 123 9.19 9.55 -11.45
CA ALA A 123 9.06 9.92 -10.05
C ALA A 123 10.21 10.85 -9.58
N ILE A 124 11.42 10.61 -10.06
CA ILE A 124 12.57 11.49 -9.79
C ILE A 124 12.34 12.85 -10.44
N ALA A 125 11.91 12.90 -11.70
CA ALA A 125 11.60 14.15 -12.39
C ALA A 125 10.49 14.96 -11.68
N ALA A 126 9.51 14.29 -11.07
CA ALA A 126 8.44 14.94 -10.31
C ALA A 126 8.95 15.74 -9.10
N THR A 127 10.14 15.44 -8.55
CA THR A 127 10.73 16.17 -7.43
C THR A 127 11.21 17.58 -7.82
N GLN A 128 11.22 17.91 -9.10
CA GLN A 128 11.55 19.23 -9.60
C GLN A 128 10.34 20.19 -9.57
N SER A 129 9.12 19.67 -9.65
CA SER A 129 7.91 20.48 -9.72
C SER A 129 7.38 20.78 -8.33
N LYS A 130 7.42 22.07 -7.94
CA LYS A 130 6.87 22.56 -6.67
C LYS A 130 5.39 22.23 -6.54
N GLU A 131 4.59 22.40 -7.60
CA GLU A 131 3.16 22.11 -7.62
C GLU A 131 2.83 20.65 -7.26
N ILE A 132 3.62 19.72 -7.81
CA ILE A 132 3.43 18.29 -7.53
C ILE A 132 3.77 17.96 -6.08
N ILE A 133 4.82 18.58 -5.55
CA ILE A 133 5.27 18.41 -4.15
C ILE A 133 4.21 18.95 -3.18
N GLU A 134 3.66 20.13 -3.44
CA GLU A 134 2.59 20.74 -2.63
C GLU A 134 1.28 19.94 -2.73
N ALA A 135 0.91 19.51 -3.94
CA ALA A 135 -0.27 18.66 -4.15
C ALA A 135 -0.18 17.32 -3.39
N ARG A 136 1.03 16.82 -3.21
CA ARG A 136 1.30 15.65 -2.37
C ARG A 136 1.16 15.94 -0.87
N GLY A 137 1.22 17.21 -0.47
CA GLY A 137 1.00 17.68 0.89
C GLY A 137 2.27 18.00 1.67
N HIS A 138 3.40 18.16 1.00
CA HIS A 138 4.62 18.66 1.62
C HIS A 138 4.53 20.16 1.91
N LYS A 139 5.10 20.61 3.03
CA LYS A 139 5.20 22.00 3.40
C LYS A 139 6.52 22.56 2.91
N VAL A 140 6.49 23.19 1.74
CA VAL A 140 7.70 23.69 1.04
C VAL A 140 7.62 25.18 0.71
N GLU A 141 6.73 25.93 1.40
CA GLU A 141 6.46 27.35 1.13
C GLU A 141 7.73 28.23 1.16
N LYS A 142 8.66 27.92 2.07
CA LYS A 142 9.91 28.67 2.25
C LYS A 142 11.01 28.30 1.25
N LEU A 143 10.82 27.27 0.45
CA LEU A 143 11.81 26.78 -0.50
C LEU A 143 11.59 27.41 -1.87
N ARG A 144 12.68 27.90 -2.45
CA ARG A 144 12.65 28.59 -3.75
C ARG A 144 13.17 27.72 -4.91
N THR A 145 14.03 26.76 -4.61
CA THR A 145 14.71 25.93 -5.62
C THR A 145 14.37 24.46 -5.46
N PHE A 146 14.05 23.80 -6.56
CA PHE A 146 13.78 22.37 -6.65
C PHE A 146 14.49 21.76 -7.88
N PRO A 147 15.05 20.56 -7.76
CA PRO A 147 15.25 19.78 -6.53
C PRO A 147 16.30 20.45 -5.61
N ILE A 148 16.26 20.13 -4.32
CA ILE A 148 17.29 20.55 -3.37
C ILE A 148 18.49 19.61 -3.52
N VAL A 149 19.63 20.15 -3.87
CA VAL A 149 20.87 19.40 -4.03
C VAL A 149 21.85 19.87 -2.97
N ILE A 150 22.45 18.94 -2.24
CA ILE A 150 23.37 19.21 -1.15
C ILE A 150 24.76 18.69 -1.55
N SER A 151 25.83 19.34 -1.07
CA SER A 151 27.20 18.90 -1.30
C SER A 151 27.47 17.50 -0.73
N ASN A 152 28.46 16.81 -1.27
CA ASN A 152 28.82 15.45 -0.85
C ASN A 152 29.27 15.34 0.61
N ASP A 153 29.58 16.46 1.26
CA ASP A 153 29.96 16.50 2.68
C ASP A 153 28.90 15.91 3.61
N ILE A 154 27.63 15.89 3.16
CA ILE A 154 26.52 15.26 3.92
C ILE A 154 26.76 13.78 4.19
N GLU A 155 27.52 13.08 3.34
CA GLU A 155 27.80 11.66 3.49
C GLU A 155 28.74 11.38 4.68
N SER A 156 29.51 12.39 5.10
CA SER A 156 30.42 12.30 6.27
C SER A 156 29.70 12.47 7.61
N VAL A 157 28.43 12.93 7.60
CA VAL A 157 27.67 13.24 8.81
C VAL A 157 27.16 11.96 9.47
N THR A 158 27.63 11.68 10.69
CA THR A 158 27.26 10.48 11.46
C THR A 158 26.22 10.74 12.55
N LYS A 159 26.12 11.99 13.05
CA LYS A 159 25.26 12.33 14.20
C LYS A 159 23.93 12.92 13.75
N THR A 160 22.85 12.41 14.31
CA THR A 160 21.48 12.90 14.05
C THR A 160 21.28 14.37 14.40
N LYS A 161 21.97 14.90 15.42
CA LYS A 161 21.94 16.33 15.76
C LYS A 161 22.45 17.22 14.65
N GLU A 162 23.47 16.80 13.92
CA GLU A 162 24.05 17.53 12.78
C GLU A 162 23.06 17.54 11.61
N VAL A 163 22.44 16.39 11.32
CA VAL A 163 21.38 16.29 10.30
C VAL A 163 20.21 17.22 10.60
N ILE A 164 19.78 17.34 11.86
CA ILE A 164 18.70 18.26 12.24
C ILE A 164 19.11 19.71 11.97
N LYS A 165 20.32 20.12 12.29
CA LYS A 165 20.83 21.47 11.99
C LYS A 165 20.84 21.76 10.49
N ILE A 166 21.26 20.79 9.67
CA ILE A 166 21.23 20.90 8.20
C ILE A 166 19.80 21.10 7.70
N LEU A 167 18.83 20.31 8.22
CA LEU A 167 17.43 20.46 7.84
C LEU A 167 16.81 21.78 8.28
N GLU A 168 17.28 22.35 9.41
CA GLU A 168 16.90 23.68 9.86
C GLU A 168 17.46 24.77 8.96
N SER A 169 18.74 24.72 8.63
CA SER A 169 19.38 25.68 7.73
C SER A 169 18.75 25.70 6.33
N LEU A 170 18.32 24.55 5.84
CA LEU A 170 17.61 24.38 4.55
C LEU A 170 16.10 24.66 4.63
N ASN A 171 15.56 25.06 5.79
CA ASN A 171 14.11 25.30 6.02
C ASN A 171 13.21 24.08 5.77
N LEU A 172 13.72 22.86 5.91
CA LEU A 172 12.97 21.62 5.72
C LEU A 172 12.27 21.12 7.01
N MET A 173 12.59 21.68 8.17
CA MET A 173 12.03 21.24 9.45
C MET A 173 10.52 21.40 9.56
N GLN A 174 9.90 22.29 8.79
CA GLN A 174 8.44 22.40 8.76
C GLN A 174 7.76 21.14 8.24
N ASP A 175 8.33 20.51 7.21
CA ASP A 175 7.80 19.29 6.65
C ASP A 175 8.04 18.09 7.58
N VAL A 176 9.20 18.03 8.23
CA VAL A 176 9.49 17.00 9.26
C VAL A 176 8.52 17.13 10.44
N ASN A 177 8.26 18.34 10.93
CA ASN A 177 7.34 18.57 12.05
C ASN A 177 5.88 18.26 11.69
N ARG A 178 5.48 18.41 10.43
CA ARG A 178 4.18 17.97 9.94
C ARG A 178 3.91 16.49 10.24
N LEU A 179 4.92 15.66 10.17
CA LEU A 179 4.78 14.22 10.41
C LEU A 179 4.63 13.87 11.90
N LYS A 180 5.04 14.75 12.82
CA LYS A 180 4.85 14.56 14.27
C LYS A 180 3.38 14.61 14.69
N SER A 181 2.51 15.27 13.91
CA SER A 181 1.07 15.39 14.18
C SER A 181 0.24 14.18 13.74
N ARG A 182 0.82 13.00 13.67
CA ARG A 182 0.11 11.78 13.29
C ARG A 182 -0.98 11.44 14.31
N LYS A 183 -2.21 11.20 13.80
CA LYS A 183 -3.33 10.78 14.65
C LYS A 183 -3.42 9.25 14.70
N ALA A 184 -3.59 8.70 15.89
CA ALA A 184 -3.89 7.27 16.04
C ALA A 184 -5.29 6.97 15.48
N ARG A 185 -5.44 5.80 14.90
CA ARG A 185 -6.75 5.28 14.49
C ARG A 185 -7.37 4.56 15.68
N THR A 186 -8.67 4.72 15.85
CA THR A 186 -9.45 4.05 16.89
C THR A 186 -10.27 2.89 16.31
N GLY A 187 -10.62 1.94 17.16
CA GLY A 187 -11.47 0.80 16.84
C GLY A 187 -10.86 -0.17 15.82
N LYS A 188 -11.70 -0.86 15.08
CA LYS A 188 -11.30 -1.88 14.11
C LYS A 188 -10.39 -1.35 12.98
N SER A 189 -10.38 -0.06 12.74
CA SER A 189 -9.52 0.56 11.72
C SER A 189 -8.04 0.56 12.09
N SER A 190 -7.69 0.40 13.38
CA SER A 190 -6.30 0.29 13.85
C SER A 190 -5.67 -1.07 13.62
N LEU A 191 -6.49 -2.09 13.32
CA LEU A 191 -6.03 -3.46 13.09
C LEU A 191 -5.21 -3.59 11.80
N ARG A 192 -4.45 -4.66 11.69
CA ARG A 192 -3.66 -5.05 10.51
C ARG A 192 -2.56 -4.03 10.14
N GLY A 193 -1.82 -3.52 11.13
CA GLY A 193 -0.71 -2.60 10.93
C GLY A 193 -1.09 -1.19 10.51
N ARG A 194 -2.36 -0.81 10.62
CA ARG A 194 -2.88 0.52 10.26
C ARG A 194 -3.19 1.38 11.48
N SER A 195 -2.34 1.32 12.50
CA SER A 195 -2.56 1.99 13.77
C SER A 195 -2.56 3.53 13.68
N THR A 196 -1.87 4.11 12.72
CA THR A 196 -1.77 5.57 12.56
C THR A 196 -2.38 6.03 11.24
N LYS A 197 -3.01 7.19 11.24
CA LYS A 197 -3.33 7.93 10.02
C LYS A 197 -2.07 8.67 9.59
N ILE A 198 -1.58 8.33 8.41
CA ILE A 198 -0.59 9.15 7.72
C ILE A 198 -1.41 10.18 6.95
N GLY A 199 -1.13 11.46 7.15
CA GLY A 199 -1.71 12.54 6.36
C GLY A 199 -1.30 12.42 4.88
N LYS A 200 -1.73 13.36 4.04
CA LYS A 200 -1.19 13.47 2.68
C LYS A 200 0.34 13.56 2.78
N SER A 201 1.03 12.62 2.23
CA SER A 201 2.48 12.60 2.11
C SER A 201 2.85 12.01 0.76
#